data_b73a4b82cc70a4c876829fc5bc822b83
#
_entry.id   b73a4b82cc70a4c876829fc5bc822b83
#
_cell.length_a   1.000
_cell.length_b   1.000
_cell.length_c   1.000
_cell.angle_alpha   90.00
_cell.angle_beta   90.00
_cell.angle_gamma   90.00
#
_symmetry.space_group_name_H-M   'P 1'
#
loop_
_entity.id
_entity.type
_entity.pdbx_description
1 polymer ?
#
loop_
_entity_poly.entity_id
_entity_poly.type
_entity_poly.pdbx_seq_one_letter_code
_entity_poly.pdbx_strand_id
1 'polypeptide(L)'
;MPRKRQSTKSRIVKAARNLFYKNGYDATTVDDIIAASKTSKGTFYHYFKGKDALLSSLSNLFDSKYEELAGVIDPNLPSYDKLMFLNQELFYMIETSVDIHLYASLFSSQLVTNDKKSLLVKIRFYYTWITEILEDGIHK
;
A
#
# COMPACT_ATOMS: atom_id res chain seq x y z
N MET A 1 -22.45 19.22 7.57
CA MET A 1 -21.22 19.24 6.76
C MET A 1 -21.41 18.41 5.50
N PRO A 2 -21.18 18.94 4.34
CA PRO A 2 -21.24 18.14 3.12
C PRO A 2 -20.14 17.08 3.17
N ARG A 3 -20.53 15.82 2.97
CA ARG A 3 -19.55 14.73 2.84
C ARG A 3 -18.66 15.04 1.62
N LYS A 4 -17.33 15.02 1.79
CA LYS A 4 -16.41 15.08 0.66
C LYS A 4 -16.77 13.97 -0.32
N ARG A 5 -17.07 14.38 -1.55
CA ARG A 5 -17.36 13.43 -2.61
C ARG A 5 -16.10 12.62 -2.89
N GLN A 6 -16.19 11.32 -2.72
CA GLN A 6 -15.08 10.42 -3.01
C GLN A 6 -14.71 10.52 -4.49
N SER A 7 -13.43 10.72 -4.80
CA SER A 7 -12.99 10.79 -6.20
C SER A 7 -13.23 9.46 -6.92
N THR A 8 -13.43 9.52 -8.23
CA THR A 8 -13.60 8.33 -9.06
C THR A 8 -12.41 7.37 -8.93
N LYS A 9 -11.20 7.91 -8.96
CA LYS A 9 -9.96 7.13 -8.76
C LYS A 9 -9.97 6.40 -7.43
N SER A 10 -10.36 7.08 -6.35
CA SER A 10 -10.46 6.49 -5.01
C SER A 10 -11.49 5.37 -4.94
N ARG A 11 -12.64 5.53 -5.60
CA ARG A 11 -13.67 4.48 -5.68
C ARG A 11 -13.14 3.21 -6.38
N ILE A 12 -12.40 3.39 -7.47
CA ILE A 12 -11.81 2.27 -8.22
C ILE A 12 -10.79 1.53 -7.34
N VAL A 13 -9.89 2.25 -6.67
CA VAL A 13 -8.88 1.66 -5.79
C VAL A 13 -9.54 0.90 -4.64
N LYS A 14 -10.57 1.48 -4.03
CA LYS A 14 -11.29 0.84 -2.92
C LYS A 14 -12.01 -0.43 -3.37
N ALA A 15 -12.69 -0.38 -4.52
CA ALA A 15 -13.38 -1.55 -5.09
C ALA A 15 -12.38 -2.67 -5.42
N ALA A 16 -11.26 -2.32 -6.03
CA ALA A 16 -10.20 -3.28 -6.35
C ALA A 16 -9.65 -3.94 -5.09
N ARG A 17 -9.34 -3.15 -4.06
CA ARG A 17 -8.83 -3.68 -2.80
C ARG A 17 -9.80 -4.66 -2.15
N ASN A 18 -11.09 -4.32 -2.11
CA ASN A 18 -12.11 -5.18 -1.53
C ASN A 18 -12.25 -6.50 -2.30
N LEU A 19 -12.21 -6.45 -3.62
CA LEU A 19 -12.30 -7.64 -4.47
C LEU A 19 -11.04 -8.51 -4.37
N PHE A 20 -9.88 -7.91 -4.33
CA PHE A 20 -8.62 -8.64 -4.13
C PHE A 20 -8.60 -9.35 -2.78
N TYR A 21 -9.10 -8.69 -1.75
CA TYR A 21 -9.23 -9.30 -0.44
C TYR A 21 -10.22 -10.47 -0.44
N LYS A 22 -11.38 -10.29 -1.04
CA LYS A 22 -12.47 -11.26 -1.01
C LYS A 22 -12.21 -12.46 -1.93
N ASN A 23 -11.75 -12.22 -3.14
CA ASN A 23 -11.66 -13.23 -4.22
C ASN A 23 -10.20 -13.58 -4.59
N GLY A 24 -9.22 -12.84 -4.09
CA GLY A 24 -7.84 -12.95 -4.52
C GLY A 24 -7.54 -12.11 -5.76
N TYR A 25 -6.27 -11.82 -5.97
CA TYR A 25 -5.82 -10.99 -7.09
C TYR A 25 -6.08 -11.66 -8.44
N ASP A 26 -5.68 -12.92 -8.57
CA ASP A 26 -5.77 -13.63 -9.86
C ASP A 26 -7.22 -13.86 -10.32
N ALA A 27 -8.12 -14.12 -9.37
CA ALA A 27 -9.53 -14.35 -9.67
C ALA A 27 -10.32 -13.07 -9.92
N THR A 28 -9.79 -11.91 -9.61
CA THR A 28 -10.44 -10.62 -9.82
C THR A 28 -10.13 -10.09 -11.21
N THR A 29 -11.16 -9.79 -11.99
CA THR A 29 -11.01 -9.22 -13.33
C THR A 29 -11.19 -7.70 -13.30
N VAL A 30 -10.68 -7.02 -14.35
CA VAL A 30 -10.92 -5.58 -14.54
C VAL A 30 -12.43 -5.30 -14.63
N ASP A 31 -13.19 -6.16 -15.31
CA ASP A 31 -14.65 -6.01 -15.44
C ASP A 31 -15.34 -6.07 -14.06
N ASP A 32 -14.89 -6.95 -13.18
CA ASP A 32 -15.40 -7.01 -11.80
C ASP A 32 -15.17 -5.68 -11.06
N ILE A 33 -14.00 -5.10 -11.23
CA ILE A 33 -13.63 -3.82 -10.59
C ILE A 33 -14.49 -2.68 -11.16
N ILE A 34 -14.69 -2.65 -12.47
CA ILE A 34 -15.54 -1.66 -13.14
C ILE A 34 -16.96 -1.73 -12.59
N ALA A 35 -17.52 -2.92 -12.50
CA ALA A 35 -18.86 -3.12 -11.96
C ALA A 35 -18.98 -2.70 -10.50
N ALA A 36 -18.03 -3.11 -9.65
CA ALA A 36 -18.04 -2.81 -8.23
C ALA A 36 -17.83 -1.32 -7.92
N SER A 37 -17.03 -0.64 -8.72
CA SER A 37 -16.76 0.80 -8.56
C SER A 37 -17.82 1.68 -9.20
N LYS A 38 -18.76 1.10 -9.94
CA LYS A 38 -19.82 1.82 -10.68
C LYS A 38 -19.22 2.87 -11.61
N THR A 39 -18.19 2.48 -12.34
CA THR A 39 -17.54 3.31 -13.36
C THR A 39 -17.73 2.73 -14.74
N SER A 40 -17.41 3.49 -15.77
CA SER A 40 -17.35 2.98 -17.13
C SER A 40 -15.98 2.38 -17.43
N LYS A 41 -15.91 1.54 -18.44
CA LYS A 41 -14.66 0.97 -18.94
C LYS A 41 -13.67 2.05 -19.36
N GLY A 42 -14.16 3.08 -20.06
CA GLY A 42 -13.32 4.21 -20.46
C GLY A 42 -12.77 4.99 -19.28
N THR A 43 -13.57 5.20 -18.25
CA THR A 43 -13.14 5.86 -17.02
C THR A 43 -12.06 5.06 -16.31
N PHE A 44 -12.22 3.75 -16.19
CA PHE A 44 -11.22 2.88 -15.59
C PHE A 44 -9.88 3.01 -16.31
N TYR A 45 -9.87 2.83 -17.64
CA TYR A 45 -8.65 2.89 -18.42
C TYR A 45 -8.04 4.30 -18.55
N HIS A 46 -8.81 5.33 -18.24
CA HIS A 46 -8.27 6.68 -18.07
C HIS A 46 -7.30 6.76 -16.88
N TYR A 47 -7.62 6.09 -15.78
CA TYR A 47 -6.82 6.13 -14.57
C TYR A 47 -5.78 5.01 -14.47
N PHE A 48 -6.10 3.82 -14.96
CA PHE A 48 -5.26 2.63 -14.79
C PHE A 48 -5.16 1.84 -16.08
N LYS A 49 -3.96 1.41 -16.44
CA LYS A 49 -3.72 0.59 -17.63
C LYS A 49 -4.27 -0.83 -17.48
N GLY A 50 -4.42 -1.33 -16.27
CA GLY A 50 -4.89 -2.66 -15.98
C GLY A 50 -4.80 -2.98 -14.50
N LYS A 51 -4.98 -4.24 -14.18
CA LYS A 51 -4.98 -4.77 -12.82
C LYS A 51 -3.63 -4.56 -12.11
N ASP A 52 -2.53 -4.71 -12.84
CA ASP A 52 -1.19 -4.54 -12.29
C ASP A 52 -0.93 -3.09 -11.85
N ALA A 53 -1.46 -2.12 -12.60
CA ALA A 53 -1.36 -0.71 -12.24
C ALA A 53 -2.10 -0.40 -10.93
N LEU A 54 -3.24 -1.06 -10.70
CA LEU A 54 -3.97 -0.98 -9.44
C LEU A 54 -3.15 -1.56 -8.28
N LEU A 55 -2.52 -2.68 -8.51
CA LEU A 55 -1.68 -3.33 -7.50
C LEU A 55 -0.53 -2.40 -7.07
N SER A 56 0.14 -1.77 -8.02
CA SER A 56 1.18 -0.78 -7.75
C SER A 56 0.65 0.44 -6.99
N SER A 57 -0.58 0.87 -7.29
CA SER A 57 -1.25 1.96 -6.59
C SER A 57 -1.50 1.64 -5.11
N LEU A 58 -1.81 0.38 -4.80
CA LEU A 58 -2.03 -0.06 -3.42
C LEU A 58 -0.77 0.05 -2.56
N SER A 59 0.41 0.00 -3.14
CA SER A 59 1.67 0.17 -2.41
C SER A 59 1.80 1.57 -1.80
N ASN A 60 1.09 2.57 -2.33
CA ASN A 60 1.05 3.91 -1.76
C ASN A 60 0.43 3.94 -0.35
N LEU A 61 -0.39 2.95 0.00
CA LEU A 61 -0.95 2.83 1.34
C LEU A 61 0.15 2.64 2.39
N PHE A 62 1.17 1.86 2.05
CA PHE A 62 2.32 1.65 2.91
C PHE A 62 3.12 2.93 3.11
N ASP A 63 3.39 3.65 2.02
CA ASP A 63 4.11 4.91 2.07
C ASP A 63 3.39 5.94 2.93
N SER A 64 2.06 6.08 2.74
CA SER A 64 1.24 6.99 3.53
C SER A 64 1.26 6.61 5.01
N LYS A 65 1.23 5.32 5.32
CA LYS A 65 1.30 4.86 6.71
C LYS A 65 2.65 5.18 7.34
N TYR A 66 3.74 4.99 6.62
CA TYR A 66 5.07 5.32 7.13
C TYR A 66 5.23 6.82 7.37
N GLU A 67 4.72 7.67 6.49
CA GLU A 67 4.74 9.12 6.68
C GLU A 67 3.94 9.51 7.92
N GLU A 68 2.75 8.93 8.10
CA GLU A 68 1.93 9.15 9.29
C GLU A 68 2.67 8.76 10.57
N LEU A 69 3.27 7.57 10.59
CA LEU A 69 4.01 7.07 11.75
C LEU A 69 5.24 7.91 12.05
N ALA A 70 5.96 8.34 11.03
CA ALA A 70 7.12 9.21 11.18
C ALA A 70 6.76 10.55 11.81
N GLY A 71 5.53 11.05 11.58
CA GLY A 71 5.04 12.29 12.17
C GLY A 71 4.58 12.16 13.62
N VAL A 72 4.22 10.97 14.08
CA VAL A 72 3.67 10.76 15.43
C VAL A 72 4.65 10.08 16.39
N ILE A 73 5.72 9.48 15.89
CA ILE A 73 6.71 8.82 16.73
C ILE A 73 7.49 9.84 17.53
N ASP A 74 7.67 9.60 18.84
CA ASP A 74 8.47 10.45 19.70
C ASP A 74 9.95 10.32 19.28
N PRO A 75 10.60 11.42 18.84
CA PRO A 75 11.99 11.36 18.42
C PRO A 75 12.97 11.03 19.57
N ASN A 76 12.52 11.19 20.81
CA ASN A 76 13.35 10.92 22.00
C ASN A 76 13.27 9.46 22.46
N LEU A 77 12.42 8.62 21.85
CA LEU A 77 12.36 7.20 22.17
C LEU A 77 13.71 6.53 21.86
N PRO A 78 14.15 5.58 22.69
CA PRO A 78 15.29 4.73 22.35
C PRO A 78 15.07 4.01 21.01
N SER A 79 16.15 3.76 20.29
CA SER A 79 16.09 3.14 18.96
C SER A 79 15.36 1.80 18.95
N TYR A 80 15.53 0.99 19.99
CA TYR A 80 14.81 -0.26 20.15
C TYR A 80 13.30 -0.03 20.19
N ASP A 81 12.84 0.93 20.97
CA ASP A 81 11.41 1.24 21.10
C ASP A 81 10.84 1.82 19.82
N LYS A 82 11.59 2.64 19.09
CA LYS A 82 11.19 3.13 17.76
C LYS A 82 10.99 1.97 16.78
N LEU A 83 11.93 1.03 16.77
CA LEU A 83 11.87 -0.14 15.90
C LEU A 83 10.67 -1.04 16.25
N MET A 84 10.45 -1.29 17.53
CA MET A 84 9.31 -2.06 18.00
C MET A 84 7.98 -1.39 17.65
N PHE A 85 7.87 -0.08 17.86
CA PHE A 85 6.68 0.70 17.50
C PHE A 85 6.38 0.58 16.00
N LEU A 86 7.40 0.81 15.16
CA LEU A 86 7.26 0.73 13.71
C LEU A 86 6.76 -0.66 13.27
N ASN A 87 7.37 -1.71 13.80
CA ASN A 87 6.99 -3.08 13.45
C ASN A 87 5.58 -3.42 13.92
N GLN A 88 5.20 -3.04 15.13
CA GLN A 88 3.86 -3.27 15.65
C GLN A 88 2.79 -2.61 14.79
N GLU A 89 2.99 -1.36 14.41
CA GLU A 89 2.06 -0.62 13.56
C GLU A 89 2.00 -1.19 12.15
N LEU A 90 3.12 -1.64 11.62
CA LEU A 90 3.18 -2.29 10.32
C LEU A 90 2.40 -3.61 10.32
N PHE A 91 2.63 -4.46 11.31
CA PHE A 91 1.91 -5.73 11.44
C PHE A 91 0.42 -5.52 11.65
N TYR A 92 0.05 -4.54 12.47
CA TYR A 92 -1.34 -4.18 12.67
C TYR A 92 -2.01 -3.77 11.35
N MET A 93 -1.35 -2.97 10.54
CA MET A 93 -1.86 -2.56 9.23
C MET A 93 -2.01 -3.77 8.30
N ILE A 94 -1.06 -4.68 8.28
CA ILE A 94 -1.12 -5.89 7.45
C ILE A 94 -2.30 -6.76 7.88
N GLU A 95 -2.51 -6.94 9.17
CA GLU A 95 -3.60 -7.76 9.71
C GLU A 95 -4.99 -7.15 9.44
N THR A 96 -5.10 -5.83 9.50
CA THR A 96 -6.40 -5.15 9.46
C THR A 96 -6.77 -4.60 8.09
N SER A 97 -5.77 -4.24 7.28
CA SER A 97 -6.01 -3.52 6.02
C SER A 97 -5.56 -4.27 4.77
N VAL A 98 -4.67 -5.23 4.92
CA VAL A 98 -4.06 -5.93 3.79
C VAL A 98 -4.05 -7.43 4.07
N ASP A 99 -4.72 -8.20 3.23
CA ASP A 99 -4.64 -9.65 3.30
C ASP A 99 -3.22 -10.12 2.91
N ILE A 100 -2.75 -11.18 3.56
CA ILE A 100 -1.44 -11.79 3.27
C ILE A 100 -1.35 -12.24 1.80
N HIS A 101 -2.45 -12.70 1.22
CA HIS A 101 -2.51 -13.09 -0.20
C HIS A 101 -2.34 -11.91 -1.13
N LEU A 102 -2.92 -10.76 -0.78
CA LEU A 102 -2.74 -9.54 -1.55
C LEU A 102 -1.28 -9.06 -1.47
N TYR A 103 -0.70 -9.15 -0.29
CA TYR A 103 0.71 -8.82 -0.06
C TYR A 103 1.63 -9.72 -0.90
N ALA A 104 1.38 -11.03 -0.87
CA ALA A 104 2.12 -11.98 -1.69
C ALA A 104 1.98 -11.72 -3.18
N SER A 105 0.77 -11.35 -3.64
CA SER A 105 0.52 -10.98 -5.03
C SER A 105 1.26 -9.71 -5.44
N LEU A 106 1.34 -8.72 -4.53
CA LEU A 106 2.14 -7.51 -4.75
C LEU A 106 3.61 -7.85 -5.00
N PHE A 107 4.20 -8.69 -4.16
CA PHE A 107 5.59 -9.11 -4.34
C PHE A 107 5.79 -9.91 -5.62
N SER A 108 4.90 -10.85 -5.91
CA SER A 108 4.98 -11.67 -7.12
C SER A 108 4.92 -10.83 -8.38
N SER A 109 4.03 -9.84 -8.44
CA SER A 109 3.91 -8.95 -9.60
C SER A 109 5.19 -8.13 -9.83
N GLN A 110 5.88 -7.78 -8.76
CA GLN A 110 7.14 -7.03 -8.83
C GLN A 110 8.30 -7.85 -9.40
N LEU A 111 8.28 -9.16 -9.16
CA LEU A 111 9.30 -10.06 -9.70
C LEU A 111 9.13 -10.31 -11.20
N VAL A 112 7.90 -10.18 -11.71
CA VAL A 112 7.56 -10.46 -13.10
C VAL A 112 7.58 -9.21 -13.97
N THR A 113 7.28 -8.04 -13.42
CA THR A 113 7.27 -6.78 -14.16
C THR A 113 8.61 -6.05 -14.02
N ASN A 114 9.20 -5.65 -15.15
CA ASN A 114 10.40 -4.80 -15.17
C ASN A 114 10.10 -3.34 -14.83
N ASP A 115 9.01 -3.06 -14.15
CA ASP A 115 8.66 -1.70 -13.78
C ASP A 115 9.53 -1.25 -12.60
N LYS A 116 10.54 -0.45 -12.92
CA LYS A 116 11.47 0.12 -11.92
C LYS A 116 10.81 1.09 -10.93
N LYS A 117 9.56 1.47 -11.16
CA LYS A 117 8.79 2.34 -10.24
C LYS A 117 7.99 1.53 -9.23
N SER A 118 8.36 0.33 -9.05
CA SER A 118 7.67 -0.71 -8.33
C SER A 118 7.82 -0.59 -6.80
N LEU A 119 7.16 -1.51 -6.11
CA LEU A 119 7.20 -1.71 -4.67
C LEU A 119 8.64 -1.64 -4.09
N LEU A 120 9.65 -2.17 -4.82
CA LEU A 120 11.04 -2.15 -4.37
C LEU A 120 11.59 -0.73 -4.20
N VAL A 121 11.20 0.19 -5.07
CA VAL A 121 11.59 1.60 -4.93
C VAL A 121 10.85 2.26 -3.78
N LYS A 122 9.61 1.87 -3.55
CA LYS A 122 8.75 2.41 -2.48
C LYS A 122 9.10 1.84 -1.10
N ILE A 123 9.47 0.57 -1.03
CA ILE A 123 10.04 -0.03 0.19
C ILE A 123 11.34 0.68 0.60
N ARG A 124 11.98 1.38 -0.32
CA ARG A 124 13.17 2.17 -0.03
C ARG A 124 12.98 3.17 1.11
N PHE A 125 11.81 3.81 1.22
CA PHE A 125 11.50 4.70 2.33
C PHE A 125 11.54 3.97 3.66
N TYR A 126 10.90 2.80 3.75
CA TYR A 126 10.91 1.96 4.94
C TYR A 126 12.33 1.50 5.28
N TYR A 127 13.07 1.03 4.28
CA TYR A 127 14.46 0.61 4.44
C TYR A 127 15.33 1.75 4.96
N THR A 128 15.21 2.92 4.38
CA THR A 128 15.95 4.11 4.80
C THR A 128 15.63 4.47 6.25
N TRP A 129 14.36 4.46 6.62
CA TRP A 129 13.94 4.79 7.98
C TRP A 129 14.47 3.78 9.01
N ILE A 130 14.38 2.48 8.71
CA ILE A 130 14.96 1.45 9.58
C ILE A 130 16.47 1.63 9.73
N THR A 131 17.16 1.89 8.63
CA THR A 131 18.60 2.12 8.64
C THR A 131 18.97 3.31 9.53
N GLU A 132 18.25 4.41 9.43
CA GLU A 132 18.47 5.59 10.28
C GLU A 132 18.26 5.27 11.76
N ILE A 133 17.22 4.52 12.11
CA ILE A 133 16.95 4.10 13.48
C ILE A 133 18.09 3.24 14.02
N LEU A 134 18.57 2.28 13.23
CA LEU A 134 19.66 1.39 13.63
C LEU A 134 20.97 2.14 13.77
N GLU A 135 21.29 3.04 12.84
CA GLU A 135 22.50 3.87 12.93
C GLU A 135 22.48 4.75 14.17
N ASP A 136 21.35 5.40 14.46
CA ASP A 136 21.17 6.20 15.66
C ASP A 136 21.39 5.36 16.93
N GLY A 137 20.92 4.13 16.94
CA GLY A 137 21.13 3.20 18.05
C GLY A 137 22.58 2.80 18.23
N ILE A 138 23.35 2.65 17.16
CA ILE A 138 24.77 2.30 17.23
C ILE A 138 25.60 3.45 17.81
N HIS A 139 25.23 4.69 17.50
CA HIS A 139 25.97 5.88 17.95
C HIS A 139 25.54 6.39 19.33
N LYS A 140 24.57 5.78 19.95
CA LYS A 140 24.18 6.02 21.33
C LYS A 140 24.74 4.94 22.24
#